data_dbd3c78250f26148f0fbfd4078687117
#
_entry.id   dbd3c78250f26148f0fbfd4078687117
#
_cell.length_a   1.000
_cell.length_b   1.000
_cell.length_c   1.000
_cell.angle_alpha   90.00
_cell.angle_beta   90.00
_cell.angle_gamma   90.00
#
_symmetry.space_group_name_H-M   'P 1'
#
loop_
_entity.id
_entity.type
_entity.pdbx_description
1 polymer ?
#
loop_
_entity_poly.entity_id
_entity_poly.type
_entity_poly.pdbx_seq_one_letter_code
_entity_poly.pdbx_strand_id
1 'polypeptide(L)'
;MIKSNLIDLLKTFGYPVKLQGTLTKEEAYPESFFTIWNNETLDGNHYDDEPISYIWDFTIYFYSTDPALVNTKIVDAKNLLKQNGWVVAGKGYDVPSDEPTHTGRAIDVLYKENN
;
A
#
# COMPACT_ATOMS: atom_id res chain seq x y z
N MET A 1 -12.17 -8.11 -5.43
CA MET A 1 -12.13 -7.21 -4.26
C MET A 1 -11.00 -6.22 -4.40
N ILE A 2 -11.20 -5.01 -3.91
CA ILE A 2 -10.23 -3.93 -4.05
C ILE A 2 -8.90 -4.27 -3.36
N LYS A 3 -8.97 -4.80 -2.14
CA LYS A 3 -7.77 -5.16 -1.38
C LYS A 3 -6.96 -6.26 -2.07
N SER A 4 -7.63 -7.28 -2.60
CA SER A 4 -6.97 -8.37 -3.33
C SER A 4 -6.33 -7.85 -4.61
N ASN A 5 -6.99 -6.94 -5.31
CA ASN A 5 -6.45 -6.33 -6.52
C ASN A 5 -5.19 -5.52 -6.21
N LEU A 6 -5.19 -4.77 -5.10
CA LEU A 6 -4.02 -4.02 -4.66
C LEU A 6 -2.85 -4.96 -4.38
N ILE A 7 -3.10 -6.04 -3.65
CA ILE A 7 -2.09 -7.05 -3.33
C ILE A 7 -1.51 -7.64 -4.61
N ASP A 8 -2.39 -8.01 -5.56
CA ASP A 8 -1.95 -8.61 -6.82
C ASP A 8 -1.07 -7.66 -7.63
N LEU A 9 -1.43 -6.38 -7.68
CA LEU A 9 -0.63 -5.37 -8.37
C LEU A 9 0.76 -5.23 -7.72
N LEU A 10 0.83 -5.18 -6.41
CA LEU A 10 2.10 -5.05 -5.70
C LEU A 10 2.97 -6.30 -5.85
N LYS A 11 2.36 -7.48 -5.93
CA LYS A 11 3.10 -8.74 -6.12
C LYS A 11 3.84 -8.78 -7.46
N THR A 12 3.43 -7.98 -8.44
CA THR A 12 4.11 -7.96 -9.74
C THR A 12 5.56 -7.48 -9.65
N PHE A 13 5.93 -6.81 -8.56
CA PHE A 13 7.32 -6.39 -8.35
C PHE A 13 8.24 -7.54 -7.89
N GLY A 14 7.66 -8.68 -7.53
CA GLY A 14 8.45 -9.86 -7.13
C GLY A 14 8.81 -9.92 -5.66
N TYR A 15 8.28 -9.03 -4.83
CA TYR A 15 8.54 -9.02 -3.39
C TYR A 15 7.31 -9.51 -2.62
N PRO A 16 7.52 -10.10 -1.41
CA PRO A 16 6.37 -10.46 -0.57
C PRO A 16 5.50 -9.24 -0.26
N VAL A 17 4.19 -9.46 -0.20
CA VAL A 17 3.21 -8.45 0.21
C VAL A 17 2.47 -9.01 1.43
N LYS A 18 2.59 -8.30 2.55
CA LYS A 18 2.01 -8.72 3.83
C LYS A 18 1.00 -7.70 4.32
N LEU A 19 0.05 -8.15 5.12
CA LEU A 19 -0.80 -7.23 5.87
C LEU A 19 0.00 -6.67 7.04
N GLN A 20 -0.17 -5.39 7.32
CA GLN A 20 0.52 -4.75 8.43
C GLN A 20 0.18 -5.50 9.73
N GLY A 21 1.20 -5.80 10.53
CA GLY A 21 1.03 -6.47 11.81
C GLY A 21 0.93 -7.99 11.75
N THR A 22 1.07 -8.60 10.57
CA THR A 22 0.98 -10.06 10.44
C THR A 22 2.32 -10.78 10.58
N LEU A 23 3.45 -10.06 10.55
CA LEU A 23 4.76 -10.65 10.79
C LEU A 23 4.95 -10.86 12.29
N THR A 24 5.30 -12.08 12.69
CA THR A 24 5.54 -12.41 14.08
C THR A 24 7.02 -12.25 14.42
N LYS A 25 7.32 -12.26 15.74
CA LYS A 25 8.71 -12.17 16.19
C LYS A 25 9.54 -13.38 15.79
N GLU A 26 8.91 -14.54 15.59
CA GLU A 26 9.59 -15.76 15.18
C GLU A 26 9.89 -15.80 13.68
N GLU A 27 9.21 -14.96 12.89
CA GLU A 27 9.44 -14.92 11.46
C GLU A 27 10.60 -13.97 11.14
N ALA A 28 11.51 -14.44 10.32
CA ALA A 28 12.58 -13.57 9.81
C ALA A 28 11.95 -12.56 8.84
N TYR A 29 12.30 -11.30 8.97
CA TYR A 29 11.85 -10.28 8.04
C TYR A 29 12.48 -10.55 6.68
N PRO A 30 11.69 -10.53 5.59
CA PRO A 30 12.27 -10.56 4.25
C PRO A 30 13.22 -9.39 4.05
N GLU A 31 14.19 -9.56 3.17
CA GLU A 31 15.14 -8.49 2.84
C GLU A 31 14.43 -7.25 2.28
N SER A 32 13.40 -7.47 1.46
CA SER A 32 12.57 -6.42 0.87
C SER A 32 11.13 -6.92 0.80
N PHE A 33 10.18 -6.08 1.21
CA PHE A 33 8.77 -6.48 1.19
C PHE A 33 7.85 -5.28 1.30
N PHE A 34 6.61 -5.47 0.82
CA PHE A 34 5.52 -4.51 1.00
C PHE A 34 4.63 -4.93 2.16
N THR A 35 4.09 -3.95 2.88
CA THR A 35 2.94 -4.17 3.75
C THR A 35 1.85 -3.18 3.37
N ILE A 36 0.60 -3.52 3.68
CA ILE A 36 -0.54 -2.65 3.41
C ILE A 36 -1.41 -2.52 4.66
N TRP A 37 -2.05 -1.37 4.78
CA TRP A 37 -2.99 -1.09 5.84
C TRP A 37 -4.19 -0.37 5.25
N ASN A 38 -5.40 -0.90 5.48
CA ASN A 38 -6.63 -0.22 5.07
C ASN A 38 -7.00 0.78 6.16
N ASN A 39 -6.77 2.06 5.88
CA ASN A 39 -7.04 3.11 6.87
C ASN A 39 -8.53 3.26 7.10
N GLU A 40 -9.29 3.40 6.00
CA GLU A 40 -10.69 3.71 6.09
C GLU A 40 -11.37 3.39 4.75
N THR A 41 -12.64 3.02 4.80
CA THR A 41 -13.48 2.88 3.62
C THR A 41 -14.68 3.78 3.84
N LEU A 42 -14.82 4.82 3.01
CA LEU A 42 -15.86 5.83 3.14
C LEU A 42 -16.89 5.71 2.04
N ASP A 43 -18.12 6.13 2.34
CA ASP A 43 -19.12 6.34 1.32
C ASP A 43 -18.74 7.55 0.48
N GLY A 44 -18.61 7.36 -0.83
CA GLY A 44 -18.18 8.43 -1.73
C GLY A 44 -19.33 9.35 -2.14
N ASN A 45 -20.43 8.77 -2.59
CA ASN A 45 -21.62 9.49 -3.03
C ASN A 45 -22.84 8.81 -2.48
N HIS A 46 -23.91 9.58 -2.29
CA HIS A 46 -25.20 9.07 -1.82
C HIS A 46 -26.31 9.42 -2.78
N TYR A 47 -27.26 8.51 -2.91
CA TYR A 47 -28.49 8.72 -3.63
C TYR A 47 -29.60 7.97 -2.90
N ASP A 48 -30.69 8.69 -2.51
CA ASP A 48 -31.76 8.14 -1.69
C ASP A 48 -31.26 7.46 -0.41
N ASP A 49 -30.30 8.11 0.26
CA ASP A 49 -29.67 7.65 1.50
C ASP A 49 -28.87 6.36 1.37
N GLU A 50 -28.61 5.90 0.14
CA GLU A 50 -27.76 4.74 -0.11
C GLU A 50 -26.47 5.18 -0.81
N PRO A 51 -25.32 4.62 -0.42
CA PRO A 51 -24.07 4.95 -1.10
C PRO A 51 -24.06 4.36 -2.51
N ILE A 52 -23.65 5.15 -3.51
CA ILE A 52 -23.47 4.69 -4.89
C ILE A 52 -22.01 4.46 -5.23
N SER A 53 -21.12 4.80 -4.31
CA SER A 53 -19.69 4.50 -4.44
C SER A 53 -19.05 4.43 -3.06
N TYR A 54 -17.86 3.84 -3.03
CA TYR A 54 -17.01 3.78 -1.82
C TYR A 54 -15.64 4.31 -2.15
N ILE A 55 -15.02 4.99 -1.19
CA ILE A 55 -13.63 5.43 -1.31
C ILE A 55 -12.80 4.58 -0.38
N TRP A 56 -11.88 3.81 -0.95
CA TRP A 56 -10.96 2.95 -0.22
C TRP A 56 -9.66 3.71 -0.01
N ASP A 57 -9.21 3.79 1.23
CA ASP A 57 -8.00 4.50 1.61
C ASP A 57 -7.02 3.50 2.21
N PHE A 58 -5.88 3.33 1.54
CA PHE A 58 -4.83 2.42 2.01
C PHE A 58 -3.53 3.19 2.17
N THR A 59 -2.70 2.73 3.10
CA THR A 59 -1.30 3.11 3.16
C THR A 59 -0.47 1.90 2.74
N ILE A 60 0.44 2.11 1.82
CA ILE A 60 1.36 1.09 1.34
C ILE A 60 2.74 1.41 1.90
N TYR A 61 3.36 0.42 2.52
CA TYR A 61 4.71 0.53 3.07
C TYR A 61 5.63 -0.37 2.29
N PHE A 62 6.85 0.09 2.04
CA PHE A 62 7.91 -0.77 1.52
C PHE A 62 9.11 -0.67 2.44
N TYR A 63 9.61 -1.82 2.85
CA TYR A 63 10.77 -1.94 3.73
C TYR A 63 11.86 -2.71 3.02
N SER A 64 13.10 -2.28 3.19
CA SER A 64 14.24 -2.97 2.60
C SER A 64 15.51 -2.69 3.39
N THR A 65 16.45 -3.61 3.31
CA THR A 65 17.81 -3.38 3.81
C THR A 65 18.59 -2.44 2.91
N ASP A 66 18.12 -2.18 1.69
CA ASP A 66 18.71 -1.24 0.74
C ASP A 66 17.91 0.07 0.71
N PRO A 67 18.42 1.17 1.29
CA PRO A 67 17.68 2.44 1.33
C PRO A 67 17.35 3.01 -0.06
N ALA A 68 18.21 2.80 -1.04
CA ALA A 68 17.95 3.28 -2.41
C ALA A 68 16.76 2.56 -3.02
N LEU A 69 16.63 1.27 -2.76
CA LEU A 69 15.51 0.47 -3.26
C LEU A 69 14.17 0.91 -2.67
N VAL A 70 14.17 1.32 -1.41
CA VAL A 70 12.96 1.78 -0.73
C VAL A 70 12.33 2.94 -1.47
N ASN A 71 13.13 3.95 -1.81
CA ASN A 71 12.63 5.11 -2.53
C ASN A 71 12.15 4.76 -3.95
N THR A 72 12.95 3.96 -4.66
CA THR A 72 12.65 3.57 -6.04
C THR A 72 11.35 2.78 -6.12
N LYS A 73 11.15 1.80 -5.22
CA LYS A 73 9.98 0.93 -5.30
C LYS A 73 8.69 1.63 -4.90
N ILE A 74 8.74 2.60 -4.01
CA ILE A 74 7.55 3.40 -3.70
C ILE A 74 7.13 4.23 -4.91
N VAL A 75 8.08 4.81 -5.64
CA VAL A 75 7.78 5.55 -6.87
C VAL A 75 7.23 4.62 -7.95
N ASP A 76 7.83 3.44 -8.11
CA ASP A 76 7.35 2.45 -9.08
C ASP A 76 5.92 2.00 -8.74
N ALA A 77 5.63 1.77 -7.46
CA ALA A 77 4.29 1.40 -7.01
C ALA A 77 3.28 2.51 -7.31
N LYS A 78 3.66 3.76 -7.04
CA LYS A 78 2.82 4.92 -7.38
C LYS A 78 2.45 4.90 -8.86
N ASN A 79 3.44 4.74 -9.73
CA ASN A 79 3.22 4.78 -11.17
C ASN A 79 2.33 3.62 -11.64
N LEU A 80 2.56 2.42 -11.12
CA LEU A 80 1.73 1.26 -11.45
C LEU A 80 0.29 1.47 -11.02
N LEU A 81 0.06 1.96 -9.82
CA LEU A 81 -1.29 2.15 -9.29
C LEU A 81 -2.03 3.24 -10.05
N LYS A 82 -1.36 4.34 -10.41
CA LYS A 82 -1.98 5.39 -11.23
C LYS A 82 -2.42 4.86 -12.58
N GLN A 83 -1.66 3.95 -13.19
CA GLN A 83 -2.02 3.31 -14.44
C GLN A 83 -3.25 2.41 -14.31
N ASN A 84 -3.56 1.97 -13.10
CA ASN A 84 -4.66 1.06 -12.80
C ASN A 84 -5.83 1.74 -12.09
N GLY A 85 -5.93 3.06 -12.22
CA GLY A 85 -7.09 3.81 -11.75
C GLY A 85 -7.04 4.27 -10.30
N TRP A 86 -5.92 4.09 -9.61
CA TRP A 86 -5.74 4.57 -8.24
C TRP A 86 -5.34 6.05 -8.22
N VAL A 87 -5.78 6.76 -7.20
CA VAL A 87 -5.37 8.14 -6.96
C VAL A 87 -4.23 8.11 -5.96
N VAL A 88 -3.09 8.64 -6.38
CA VAL A 88 -1.88 8.68 -5.55
C VAL A 88 -1.34 10.09 -5.54
N ALA A 89 -1.27 10.70 -4.37
CA ALA A 89 -0.75 12.05 -4.21
C ALA A 89 0.64 12.01 -3.57
N GLY A 90 1.52 12.89 -4.06
CA GLY A 90 2.86 13.02 -3.49
C GLY A 90 3.81 11.90 -3.88
N LYS A 91 4.94 11.84 -3.18
CA LYS A 91 6.01 10.86 -3.43
C LYS A 91 6.24 9.94 -2.23
N GLY A 92 5.35 9.97 -1.26
CA GLY A 92 5.50 9.18 -0.05
C GLY A 92 6.29 9.90 1.05
N TYR A 93 6.50 9.19 2.13
CA TYR A 93 7.20 9.72 3.31
C TYR A 93 7.94 8.59 4.02
N ASP A 94 9.01 8.94 4.70
CA ASP A 94 9.82 7.96 5.44
C ASP A 94 9.07 7.48 6.68
N VAL A 95 9.19 6.19 6.98
CA VAL A 95 8.59 5.60 8.16
C VAL A 95 9.64 4.76 8.89
N PRO A 96 9.53 4.64 10.23
CA PRO A 96 10.44 3.77 10.98
C PRO A 96 10.15 2.31 10.70
N SER A 97 11.17 1.47 10.87
CA SER A 97 11.03 0.02 10.81
C SER A 97 11.27 -0.57 12.20
N ASP A 98 10.56 -1.67 12.49
CA ASP A 98 10.77 -2.41 13.73
C ASP A 98 12.13 -3.12 13.74
N GLU A 99 12.68 -3.40 12.54
CA GLU A 99 14.00 -4.02 12.41
C GLU A 99 15.05 -2.96 12.12
N PRO A 100 16.16 -2.90 12.94
CA PRO A 100 17.19 -1.87 12.73
C PRO A 100 17.91 -1.96 11.39
N THR A 101 17.86 -3.14 10.75
CA THR A 101 18.52 -3.36 9.45
C THR A 101 17.72 -2.84 8.27
N HIS A 102 16.44 -2.48 8.48
CA HIS A 102 15.53 -2.05 7.41
C HIS A 102 15.25 -0.56 7.50
N THR A 103 15.04 0.03 6.35
CA THR A 103 14.44 1.36 6.22
C THR A 103 13.09 1.22 5.55
N GLY A 104 12.21 2.17 5.79
CA GLY A 104 10.85 2.11 5.28
C GLY A 104 10.40 3.43 4.69
N ARG A 105 9.48 3.33 3.74
CA ARG A 105 8.81 4.48 3.16
C ARG A 105 7.37 4.10 2.87
N ALA A 106 6.46 5.05 3.02
CA ALA A 106 5.03 4.81 2.87
C ALA A 106 4.44 5.78 1.86
N ILE A 107 3.32 5.37 1.26
CA ILE A 107 2.54 6.24 0.38
C ILE A 107 1.06 5.94 0.60
N ASP A 108 0.23 6.99 0.61
CA ASP A 108 -1.21 6.86 0.75
C ASP A 108 -1.86 6.81 -0.62
N VAL A 109 -2.81 5.89 -0.78
CA VAL A 109 -3.48 5.67 -2.06
C VAL A 109 -4.98 5.56 -1.85
N LEU A 110 -5.74 6.03 -2.84
CA LEU A 110 -7.19 6.00 -2.81
C LEU A 110 -7.73 5.31 -4.06
N TYR A 111 -8.82 4.59 -3.88
CA TYR A 111 -9.56 4.00 -5.00
C TYR A 111 -11.06 4.23 -4.82
N LYS A 112 -11.71 4.74 -5.84
CA LYS A 112 -13.16 4.92 -5.85
C LYS A 112 -13.82 3.72 -6.53
N GLU A 113 -14.56 2.95 -5.76
CA GLU A 113 -15.32 1.81 -6.25
C GLU A 113 -16.77 2.24 -6.45
N ASN A 114 -17.31 2.06 -7.66
CA ASN A 114 -18.70 2.36 -7.97
C ASN A 114 -19.56 1.12 -7.77
N ASN A 115 -20.72 1.32 -7.18
CA ASN A 115 -21.70 0.25 -7.06
C ASN A 115 -22.39 -0.03 -8.40
#